data_3f11754cc5c06935e4ee432c542de135
#
_entry.id   3f11754cc5c06935e4ee432c542de135
#
_cell.length_a   1.000
_cell.length_b   1.000
_cell.length_c   1.000
_cell.angle_alpha   90.00
_cell.angle_beta   90.00
_cell.angle_gamma   90.00
#
_symmetry.space_group_name_H-M   'P 1'
#
loop_
_entity.id
_entity.type
_entity.pdbx_description
1 polymer ?
#
loop_
_entity_poly.entity_id
_entity_poly.type
_entity_poly.pdbx_seq_one_letter_code
_entity_poly.pdbx_strand_id
1 'polypeptide(L)'
;MAQDETISPAEDAAVLEALFDHSPTGLLILDPELRILRINLTRPALHNVDLAQIVGRHITDVYDLSAPGEVQEMLDGVLESGAPAQGHLVRVRPKGAPGPEYLFSVSVSRLESPRGRVWGLLAEMLDVTEREKVSARVHVYGAVRQYVGQTLNVVTTCEELVRELVPGVADIAVVEVVDAVVRGENPPPSPLQREVPLRRAAVCRSGGEEQIQAHPVGDVRALPFTTPYAQTLADLEPRLVALGPDTPWLAADPRRAEAIRAAGAHSLITVPLTLRGTVLGLLSLYRTRHTDGFETGDVTLAVAAAAHTALCIDNARRFTREHTIALTIQRHALPLRPATPTTVETAHMHVPSETGEAAGSTPSPCPAPGPR
;
A
#
# COMPACT_ATOMS: atom_id res chain seq x y z
N MET A 1 45.29 37.57 -28.93
CA MET A 1 44.40 38.63 -28.47
C MET A 1 43.01 38.04 -28.50
N ALA A 2 42.53 37.50 -27.36
CA ALA A 2 41.13 37.15 -27.20
C ALA A 2 40.39 38.47 -26.90
N GLN A 3 39.44 38.85 -27.75
CA GLN A 3 38.53 39.93 -27.48
C GLN A 3 37.68 39.52 -26.29
N ASP A 4 37.79 40.28 -25.20
CA ASP A 4 36.90 40.21 -24.03
C ASP A 4 35.55 40.81 -24.50
N GLU A 5 34.68 39.97 -25.06
CA GLU A 5 33.30 40.33 -25.40
C GLU A 5 32.55 40.50 -24.09
N THR A 6 32.64 41.65 -23.48
CA THR A 6 31.80 42.06 -22.35
C THR A 6 30.36 42.16 -22.86
N ILE A 7 29.52 41.22 -22.45
CA ILE A 7 28.08 41.24 -22.72
C ILE A 7 27.51 42.56 -22.28
N SER A 8 26.68 43.19 -23.13
CA SER A 8 26.06 44.49 -22.78
C SER A 8 25.03 44.33 -21.65
N PRO A 9 24.72 45.34 -20.83
CA PRO A 9 23.70 45.24 -19.77
C PRO A 9 22.31 44.81 -20.30
N ALA A 10 21.99 45.11 -21.55
CA ALA A 10 20.74 44.67 -22.17
C ALA A 10 20.77 43.17 -22.55
N GLU A 11 21.92 42.67 -22.99
CA GLU A 11 22.15 41.25 -23.26
C GLU A 11 22.16 40.45 -21.96
N ASP A 12 22.80 40.97 -20.90
CA ASP A 12 22.76 40.35 -19.56
C ASP A 12 21.31 40.19 -19.05
N ALA A 13 20.49 41.23 -19.19
CA ALA A 13 19.09 41.19 -18.82
C ALA A 13 18.30 40.14 -19.63
N ALA A 14 18.54 40.06 -20.95
CA ALA A 14 17.89 39.08 -21.81
C ALA A 14 18.30 37.62 -21.48
N VAL A 15 19.58 37.42 -21.13
CA VAL A 15 20.08 36.11 -20.69
C VAL A 15 19.45 35.69 -19.36
N LEU A 16 19.36 36.62 -18.39
CA LEU A 16 18.71 36.33 -17.09
C LEU A 16 17.22 36.06 -17.26
N GLU A 17 16.54 36.77 -18.16
CA GLU A 17 15.15 36.48 -18.49
C GLU A 17 14.96 35.12 -19.13
N ALA A 18 15.80 34.77 -20.10
CA ALA A 18 15.77 33.43 -20.74
C ALA A 18 16.09 32.31 -19.74
N LEU A 19 17.06 32.52 -18.83
CA LEU A 19 17.36 31.53 -17.77
C LEU A 19 16.18 31.33 -16.81
N PHE A 20 15.48 32.40 -16.46
CA PHE A 20 14.30 32.29 -15.61
C PHE A 20 13.17 31.58 -16.33
N ASP A 21 12.83 31.99 -17.54
CA ASP A 21 11.66 31.48 -18.27
C ASP A 21 11.85 30.03 -18.80
N HIS A 22 13.11 29.65 -19.10
CA HIS A 22 13.44 28.30 -19.61
C HIS A 22 14.07 27.38 -18.57
N SER A 23 14.14 27.79 -17.30
CA SER A 23 14.61 26.92 -16.23
C SER A 23 13.77 25.65 -16.14
N PRO A 24 14.37 24.44 -16.12
CA PRO A 24 13.64 23.19 -15.91
C PRO A 24 13.10 23.06 -14.47
N THR A 25 13.61 23.86 -13.55
CA THR A 25 13.13 23.97 -12.17
C THR A 25 12.13 25.11 -12.07
N GLY A 26 11.05 24.92 -11.34
CA GLY A 26 10.11 25.98 -11.02
C GLY A 26 10.81 27.08 -10.21
N LEU A 27 10.70 28.31 -10.65
CA LEU A 27 11.26 29.49 -9.96
C LEU A 27 10.11 30.41 -9.55
N LEU A 28 10.12 30.81 -8.28
CA LEU A 28 9.15 31.72 -7.72
C LEU A 28 9.91 32.86 -7.00
N ILE A 29 9.65 34.11 -7.38
CA ILE A 29 10.18 35.28 -6.70
C ILE A 29 9.04 35.91 -5.90
N LEU A 30 9.30 36.11 -4.61
CA LEU A 30 8.39 36.75 -3.66
C LEU A 30 8.98 38.07 -3.18
N ASP A 31 8.13 39.07 -2.94
CA ASP A 31 8.53 40.28 -2.19
C ASP A 31 8.67 39.99 -0.67
N PRO A 32 9.15 40.95 0.16
CA PRO A 32 9.24 40.71 1.61
C PRO A 32 7.89 40.46 2.30
N GLU A 33 6.78 40.85 1.69
CA GLU A 33 5.41 40.58 2.14
C GLU A 33 4.84 39.27 1.57
N LEU A 34 5.70 38.41 1.01
CA LEU A 34 5.38 37.10 0.43
C LEU A 34 4.36 37.14 -0.72
N ARG A 35 4.32 38.28 -1.46
CA ARG A 35 3.53 38.38 -2.68
C ARG A 35 4.35 37.92 -3.88
N ILE A 36 3.70 37.29 -4.80
CA ILE A 36 4.31 36.75 -6.01
C ILE A 36 4.70 37.91 -6.93
N LEU A 37 6.00 38.12 -7.13
CA LEU A 37 6.53 39.05 -8.10
C LEU A 37 6.67 38.41 -9.47
N ARG A 38 7.17 37.16 -9.50
CA ARG A 38 7.43 36.45 -10.75
C ARG A 38 7.38 34.92 -10.50
N ILE A 39 6.92 34.17 -11.49
CA ILE A 39 6.81 32.71 -11.43
C ILE A 39 6.99 32.12 -12.82
N ASN A 40 7.76 31.04 -12.94
CA ASN A 40 7.98 30.29 -14.18
C ASN A 40 7.54 28.83 -14.09
N LEU A 41 6.52 28.50 -13.33
CA LEU A 41 6.12 27.09 -13.13
C LEU A 41 6.10 26.29 -14.41
N THR A 42 6.93 25.26 -14.45
CA THR A 42 7.14 24.37 -15.62
C THR A 42 6.02 23.37 -15.83
N ARG A 43 5.09 23.20 -14.86
CA ARG A 43 3.94 22.30 -14.99
C ARG A 43 2.64 23.04 -15.34
N PRO A 44 2.05 22.74 -16.52
CA PRO A 44 0.78 23.32 -16.94
C PRO A 44 -0.37 23.10 -15.94
N ALA A 45 -0.36 21.99 -15.17
CA ALA A 45 -1.42 21.66 -14.21
C ALA A 45 -1.53 22.66 -13.03
N LEU A 46 -0.45 23.37 -12.69
CA LEU A 46 -0.48 24.48 -11.73
C LEU A 46 -0.82 25.81 -12.40
N HIS A 47 -0.92 25.85 -13.73
CA HIS A 47 -1.22 27.01 -14.56
C HIS A 47 -2.71 27.21 -14.88
N ASN A 48 -3.63 26.46 -14.25
CA ASN A 48 -5.06 26.70 -14.46
C ASN A 48 -5.52 28.11 -13.99
N VAL A 49 -4.58 28.92 -13.49
CA VAL A 49 -4.78 30.31 -13.15
C VAL A 49 -3.92 31.16 -14.09
N ASP A 50 -4.53 32.10 -14.77
CA ASP A 50 -3.81 33.08 -15.61
C ASP A 50 -2.69 33.76 -14.79
N LEU A 51 -1.43 33.66 -15.24
CA LEU A 51 -0.28 34.23 -14.56
C LEU A 51 -0.46 35.71 -14.22
N ALA A 52 -1.16 36.46 -15.08
CA ALA A 52 -1.51 37.84 -14.84
C ALA A 52 -2.41 38.08 -13.60
N GLN A 53 -3.15 37.01 -13.19
CA GLN A 53 -4.01 37.07 -12.01
C GLN A 53 -3.30 36.62 -10.73
N ILE A 54 -2.11 36.04 -10.84
CA ILE A 54 -1.34 35.50 -9.70
C ILE A 54 -0.36 36.53 -9.18
N VAL A 55 0.26 37.31 -10.08
CA VAL A 55 1.27 38.33 -9.72
C VAL A 55 0.65 39.40 -8.80
N GLY A 56 1.36 39.73 -7.74
CA GLY A 56 0.94 40.69 -6.70
C GLY A 56 0.07 40.06 -5.60
N ARG A 57 -0.38 38.81 -5.74
CA ARG A 57 -1.15 38.11 -4.69
C ARG A 57 -0.21 37.37 -3.71
N HIS A 58 -0.69 37.23 -2.48
CA HIS A 58 0.02 36.41 -1.48
C HIS A 58 -0.03 34.93 -1.89
N ILE A 59 1.07 34.20 -1.65
CA ILE A 59 1.19 32.79 -2.09
C ILE A 59 0.07 31.91 -1.54
N THR A 60 -0.35 32.14 -0.29
CA THR A 60 -1.44 31.39 0.34
C THR A 60 -2.83 31.74 -0.21
N ASP A 61 -2.98 32.80 -0.99
CA ASP A 61 -4.25 33.14 -1.65
C ASP A 61 -4.43 32.38 -2.97
N VAL A 62 -3.33 31.87 -3.52
CA VAL A 62 -3.29 31.18 -4.82
C VAL A 62 -3.25 29.67 -4.64
N TYR A 63 -2.54 29.19 -3.62
CA TYR A 63 -2.31 27.78 -3.39
C TYR A 63 -2.73 27.34 -1.99
N ASP A 64 -3.31 26.13 -1.90
CA ASP A 64 -3.47 25.41 -0.66
C ASP A 64 -2.18 24.63 -0.38
N LEU A 65 -1.56 24.92 0.75
CA LEU A 65 -0.34 24.27 1.23
C LEU A 65 -0.70 23.31 2.36
N SER A 66 -0.08 22.14 2.41
CA SER A 66 -0.39 21.11 3.43
C SER A 66 -0.08 21.53 4.87
N ALA A 67 0.90 22.42 5.06
CA ALA A 67 1.31 22.94 6.36
C ALA A 67 1.64 24.45 6.21
N PRO A 68 0.63 25.33 6.02
CA PRO A 68 0.87 26.74 5.70
C PRO A 68 1.66 27.48 6.78
N GLY A 69 1.49 27.12 8.07
CA GLY A 69 2.25 27.71 9.18
C GLY A 69 3.74 27.38 9.12
N GLU A 70 4.11 26.13 8.86
CA GLU A 70 5.53 25.71 8.75
C GLU A 70 6.20 26.35 7.53
N VAL A 71 5.47 26.47 6.41
CA VAL A 71 5.97 27.14 5.21
C VAL A 71 6.18 28.63 5.50
N GLN A 72 5.25 29.28 6.19
CA GLN A 72 5.36 30.68 6.58
C GLN A 72 6.58 30.91 7.49
N GLU A 73 6.74 30.10 8.56
CA GLU A 73 7.88 30.17 9.48
C GLU A 73 9.22 29.98 8.74
N MET A 74 9.28 29.05 7.78
CA MET A 74 10.47 28.84 6.94
C MET A 74 10.79 30.08 6.10
N LEU A 75 9.80 30.69 5.44
CA LEU A 75 9.99 31.85 4.59
C LEU A 75 10.43 33.07 5.42
N ASP A 76 9.77 33.32 6.55
CA ASP A 76 10.11 34.40 7.48
C ASP A 76 11.52 34.24 8.05
N GLY A 77 11.88 33.00 8.43
CA GLY A 77 13.22 32.69 8.92
C GLY A 77 14.33 32.96 7.90
N VAL A 78 14.09 32.70 6.61
CA VAL A 78 15.03 33.01 5.53
C VAL A 78 15.11 34.53 5.30
N LEU A 79 13.97 35.24 5.35
CA LEU A 79 13.94 36.70 5.23
C LEU A 79 14.73 37.37 6.36
N GLU A 80 14.57 36.94 7.60
CA GLU A 80 15.22 37.56 8.78
C GLU A 80 16.70 37.21 8.84
N SER A 81 17.04 35.91 8.78
CA SER A 81 18.41 35.45 9.00
C SER A 81 19.32 35.55 7.77
N GLY A 82 18.75 35.46 6.56
CA GLY A 82 19.48 35.31 5.31
C GLY A 82 20.06 33.90 5.09
N ALA A 83 19.89 33.00 6.06
CA ALA A 83 20.32 31.60 5.91
C ALA A 83 19.35 30.86 4.96
N PRO A 84 19.84 30.21 3.87
CA PRO A 84 18.95 29.55 2.94
C PRO A 84 18.31 28.30 3.56
N ALA A 85 17.05 28.05 3.25
CA ALA A 85 16.37 26.79 3.52
C ALA A 85 16.52 25.87 2.30
N GLN A 86 16.75 24.57 2.50
CA GLN A 86 17.00 23.64 1.40
C GLN A 86 16.18 22.35 1.55
N GLY A 87 15.57 21.90 0.43
CA GLY A 87 14.96 20.59 0.31
C GLY A 87 13.72 20.35 1.17
N HIS A 88 12.99 21.41 1.55
CA HIS A 88 11.74 21.28 2.29
C HIS A 88 10.65 20.72 1.40
N LEU A 89 10.00 19.63 1.86
CA LEU A 89 8.89 19.00 1.14
C LEU A 89 7.59 19.75 1.42
N VAL A 90 7.01 20.32 0.37
CA VAL A 90 5.76 21.09 0.45
C VAL A 90 4.73 20.48 -0.50
N ARG A 91 3.56 20.11 0.03
CA ARG A 91 2.43 19.69 -0.79
C ARG A 91 1.63 20.91 -1.20
N VAL A 92 1.31 20.98 -2.48
CA VAL A 92 0.69 22.14 -3.11
C VAL A 92 -0.50 21.70 -3.95
N ARG A 93 -1.62 22.42 -3.80
CA ARG A 93 -2.81 22.29 -4.63
C ARG A 93 -3.28 23.69 -5.06
N PRO A 94 -3.67 23.91 -6.33
CA PRO A 94 -4.29 25.17 -6.75
C PRO A 94 -5.62 25.38 -6.00
N LYS A 95 -5.83 26.57 -5.46
CA LYS A 95 -7.11 26.93 -4.81
C LYS A 95 -8.26 26.96 -5.79
N GLY A 96 -9.39 26.36 -5.40
CA GLY A 96 -10.65 26.43 -6.17
C GLY A 96 -10.70 25.56 -7.42
N ALA A 97 -9.67 24.77 -7.72
CA ALA A 97 -9.67 23.81 -8.82
C ALA A 97 -9.62 22.37 -8.29
N PRO A 98 -10.53 21.49 -8.73
CA PRO A 98 -10.37 20.06 -8.48
C PRO A 98 -9.15 19.58 -9.30
N GLY A 99 -8.15 19.02 -8.62
CA GLY A 99 -6.95 18.53 -9.28
C GLY A 99 -6.05 17.78 -8.31
N PRO A 100 -5.04 17.07 -8.85
CA PRO A 100 -4.11 16.32 -8.04
C PRO A 100 -3.27 17.25 -7.15
N GLU A 101 -2.85 16.72 -6.02
CA GLU A 101 -1.88 17.34 -5.15
C GLU A 101 -0.47 17.05 -5.67
N TYR A 102 0.37 18.08 -5.69
CA TYR A 102 1.77 17.96 -6.09
C TYR A 102 2.70 18.09 -4.89
N LEU A 103 3.78 17.34 -4.90
CA LEU A 103 4.83 17.43 -3.88
C LEU A 103 6.08 18.07 -4.47
N PHE A 104 6.44 19.23 -3.92
CA PHE A 104 7.65 19.94 -4.31
C PHE A 104 8.73 19.83 -3.25
N SER A 105 9.98 19.63 -3.69
CA SER A 105 11.16 19.93 -2.89
C SER A 105 11.47 21.41 -3.12
N VAL A 106 11.32 22.22 -2.07
CA VAL A 106 11.45 23.68 -2.11
C VAL A 106 12.75 24.09 -1.44
N SER A 107 13.57 24.88 -2.15
CA SER A 107 14.75 25.54 -1.59
C SER A 107 14.55 27.05 -1.71
N VAL A 108 14.79 27.77 -0.62
CA VAL A 108 14.54 29.23 -0.54
C VAL A 108 15.80 29.95 -0.19
N SER A 109 16.08 31.03 -0.91
CA SER A 109 17.20 31.95 -0.65
C SER A 109 16.74 33.40 -0.66
N ARG A 110 17.38 34.21 0.17
CA ARG A 110 17.10 35.64 0.24
C ARG A 110 17.75 36.35 -0.96
N LEU A 111 16.95 37.18 -1.63
CA LEU A 111 17.41 38.05 -2.68
C LEU A 111 17.77 39.43 -2.07
N GLU A 112 19.05 39.81 -2.16
CA GLU A 112 19.51 41.09 -1.64
C GLU A 112 20.48 41.79 -2.59
N SER A 113 20.52 43.09 -2.50
CA SER A 113 21.48 43.91 -3.25
C SER A 113 22.88 43.79 -2.62
N PRO A 114 23.95 44.12 -3.35
CA PRO A 114 25.30 44.21 -2.80
C PRO A 114 25.45 45.23 -1.61
N ARG A 115 24.44 46.07 -1.41
CA ARG A 115 24.37 47.03 -0.29
C ARG A 115 23.50 46.54 0.87
N GLY A 116 23.08 45.26 0.87
CA GLY A 116 22.29 44.63 1.92
C GLY A 116 20.80 44.98 1.93
N ARG A 117 20.27 45.61 0.87
CA ARG A 117 18.83 45.85 0.75
C ARG A 117 18.18 44.53 0.33
N VAL A 118 17.27 44.00 1.14
CA VAL A 118 16.45 42.80 0.83
C VAL A 118 15.41 43.18 -0.22
N TRP A 119 15.38 42.41 -1.31
CA TRP A 119 14.38 42.52 -2.38
C TRP A 119 13.24 41.51 -2.21
N GLY A 120 13.48 40.42 -1.47
CA GLY A 120 12.54 39.37 -1.25
C GLY A 120 13.20 37.98 -1.21
N LEU A 121 12.51 36.97 -1.69
CA LEU A 121 12.92 35.55 -1.71
C LEU A 121 12.91 35.02 -3.13
N LEU A 122 13.87 34.11 -3.41
CA LEU A 122 13.82 33.18 -4.54
C LEU A 122 13.52 31.80 -3.97
N ALA A 123 12.42 31.20 -4.40
CA ALA A 123 12.11 29.81 -4.15
C ALA A 123 12.32 28.97 -5.42
N GLU A 124 13.15 27.97 -5.31
CA GLU A 124 13.35 26.92 -6.31
C GLU A 124 12.46 25.74 -5.97
N MET A 125 11.64 25.31 -6.93
CA MET A 125 10.63 24.25 -6.72
C MET A 125 10.88 23.10 -7.68
N LEU A 126 11.36 21.99 -7.16
CA LEU A 126 11.52 20.74 -7.90
C LEU A 126 10.33 19.84 -7.63
N ASP A 127 9.56 19.50 -8.66
CA ASP A 127 8.49 18.51 -8.55
C ASP A 127 9.08 17.12 -8.31
N VAL A 128 8.81 16.58 -7.14
CA VAL A 128 9.26 15.26 -6.72
C VAL A 128 8.10 14.27 -6.56
N THR A 129 6.89 14.64 -7.00
CA THR A 129 5.66 13.86 -6.81
C THR A 129 5.82 12.41 -7.26
N GLU A 130 6.25 12.19 -8.50
CA GLU A 130 6.41 10.83 -9.02
C GLU A 130 7.57 10.08 -8.36
N ARG A 131 8.66 10.77 -8.06
CA ARG A 131 9.81 10.18 -7.38
C ARG A 131 9.42 9.68 -5.97
N GLU A 132 8.70 10.49 -5.22
CA GLU A 132 8.27 10.14 -3.86
C GLU A 132 7.20 9.04 -3.87
N LYS A 133 6.27 9.05 -4.84
CA LYS A 133 5.33 7.94 -5.05
C LYS A 133 6.06 6.62 -5.32
N VAL A 134 7.07 6.63 -6.19
CA VAL A 134 7.88 5.44 -6.48
C VAL A 134 8.65 4.99 -5.24
N SER A 135 9.28 5.92 -4.52
CA SER A 135 9.99 5.64 -3.27
C SER A 135 9.07 5.00 -2.23
N ALA A 136 7.88 5.55 -2.01
CA ALA A 136 6.89 5.01 -1.10
C ALA A 136 6.46 3.58 -1.49
N ARG A 137 6.23 3.33 -2.79
CA ARG A 137 5.90 1.98 -3.29
C ARG A 137 7.03 0.97 -3.04
N VAL A 138 8.28 1.38 -3.23
CA VAL A 138 9.46 0.53 -2.96
C VAL A 138 9.56 0.20 -1.48
N HIS A 139 9.34 1.17 -0.59
CA HIS A 139 9.35 0.94 0.86
C HIS A 139 8.25 -0.04 1.30
N VAL A 140 7.02 0.13 0.82
CA VAL A 140 5.92 -0.79 1.13
C VAL A 140 6.23 -2.20 0.62
N TYR A 141 6.75 -2.34 -0.61
CA TYR A 141 7.13 -3.65 -1.13
C TYR A 141 8.26 -4.29 -0.32
N GLY A 142 9.23 -3.49 0.13
CA GLY A 142 10.27 -3.93 1.06
C GLY A 142 9.70 -4.48 2.36
N ALA A 143 8.74 -3.77 2.96
CA ALA A 143 8.04 -4.19 4.17
C ALA A 143 7.24 -5.49 3.96
N VAL A 144 6.50 -5.60 2.86
CA VAL A 144 5.78 -6.84 2.49
C VAL A 144 6.75 -8.02 2.41
N ARG A 145 7.90 -7.86 1.73
CA ARG A 145 8.90 -8.93 1.64
C ARG A 145 9.54 -9.30 2.97
N GLN A 146 9.65 -8.35 3.88
CA GLN A 146 10.28 -8.54 5.18
C GLN A 146 9.32 -9.15 6.21
N TYR A 147 8.05 -8.74 6.20
CA TYR A 147 7.12 -9.05 7.29
C TYR A 147 6.01 -10.02 6.91
N VAL A 148 5.76 -10.29 5.62
CA VAL A 148 4.72 -11.23 5.17
C VAL A 148 5.32 -12.63 5.01
N GLY A 149 4.67 -13.62 5.63
CA GLY A 149 5.08 -15.02 5.59
C GLY A 149 6.09 -15.40 6.67
N GLN A 150 6.09 -14.68 7.80
CA GLN A 150 6.92 -14.99 8.97
C GLN A 150 6.48 -16.31 9.64
N THR A 151 5.25 -16.73 9.42
CA THR A 151 4.67 -17.95 9.98
C THR A 151 4.19 -18.89 8.87
N LEU A 152 4.09 -20.18 9.19
CA LEU A 152 3.49 -21.19 8.31
C LEU A 152 1.98 -21.31 8.57
N ASN A 153 1.30 -20.17 8.64
CA ASN A 153 -0.16 -20.08 8.82
C ASN A 153 -0.77 -19.17 7.75
N VAL A 154 -1.71 -19.72 6.98
CA VAL A 154 -2.35 -19.02 5.85
C VAL A 154 -3.06 -17.73 6.30
N VAL A 155 -3.82 -17.80 7.40
CA VAL A 155 -4.59 -16.64 7.88
C VAL A 155 -3.67 -15.55 8.39
N THR A 156 -2.67 -15.89 9.21
CA THR A 156 -1.67 -14.95 9.72
C THR A 156 -0.91 -14.27 8.58
N THR A 157 -0.51 -15.04 7.55
CA THR A 157 0.14 -14.46 6.34
C THR A 157 -0.76 -13.43 5.65
N CYS A 158 -2.08 -13.67 5.58
CA CYS A 158 -3.02 -12.71 5.03
C CYS A 158 -3.18 -11.46 5.90
N GLU A 159 -3.18 -11.62 7.23
CA GLU A 159 -3.23 -10.50 8.19
C GLU A 159 -1.97 -9.63 8.12
N GLU A 160 -0.80 -10.25 7.98
CA GLU A 160 0.47 -9.57 7.76
C GLU A 160 0.40 -8.72 6.48
N LEU A 161 -0.07 -9.29 5.36
CA LEU A 161 -0.19 -8.56 4.10
C LEU A 161 -1.08 -7.30 4.21
N VAL A 162 -2.30 -7.45 4.74
CA VAL A 162 -3.23 -6.32 4.79
C VAL A 162 -2.73 -5.21 5.71
N ARG A 163 -1.96 -5.56 6.74
CA ARG A 163 -1.35 -4.60 7.68
C ARG A 163 -0.24 -3.79 7.02
N GLU A 164 0.57 -4.41 6.17
CA GLU A 164 1.65 -3.72 5.44
C GLU A 164 1.12 -2.83 4.30
N LEU A 165 -0.05 -3.15 3.73
CA LEU A 165 -0.64 -2.36 2.66
C LEU A 165 -1.48 -1.17 3.14
N VAL A 166 -1.92 -1.17 4.40
CA VAL A 166 -2.74 -0.11 5.01
C VAL A 166 -1.94 0.59 6.12
N PRO A 167 -1.85 1.93 6.14
CA PRO A 167 -2.51 2.90 5.26
C PRO A 167 -1.68 3.29 4.03
N GLY A 168 -0.49 2.74 3.83
CA GLY A 168 0.51 3.23 2.88
C GLY A 168 0.08 3.19 1.40
N VAL A 169 -0.76 2.23 1.02
CA VAL A 169 -1.23 2.05 -0.37
C VAL A 169 -2.73 2.24 -0.49
N ALA A 170 -3.47 1.67 0.46
CA ALA A 170 -4.93 1.63 0.46
C ALA A 170 -5.48 2.04 1.82
N ASP A 171 -6.72 2.52 1.84
CA ASP A 171 -7.43 2.79 3.09
C ASP A 171 -8.09 1.52 3.64
N ILE A 172 -8.43 0.57 2.75
CA ILE A 172 -8.97 -0.73 3.13
C ILE A 172 -8.30 -1.80 2.27
N ALA A 173 -7.81 -2.87 2.90
CA ALA A 173 -7.30 -4.07 2.25
C ALA A 173 -8.06 -5.30 2.74
N VAL A 174 -8.44 -6.18 1.80
CA VAL A 174 -9.18 -7.42 2.06
C VAL A 174 -8.49 -8.56 1.34
N VAL A 175 -8.28 -9.68 2.04
CA VAL A 175 -7.80 -10.92 1.44
C VAL A 175 -8.86 -12.01 1.62
N GLU A 176 -9.24 -12.59 0.49
CA GLU A 176 -10.11 -13.77 0.42
C GLU A 176 -9.29 -14.93 -0.15
N VAL A 177 -9.27 -16.07 0.53
CA VAL A 177 -8.48 -17.26 0.15
C VAL A 177 -9.44 -18.41 -0.18
N VAL A 178 -9.12 -19.20 -1.19
CA VAL A 178 -9.87 -20.42 -1.49
C VAL A 178 -9.96 -21.29 -0.22
N ASP A 179 -11.16 -21.64 0.19
CA ASP A 179 -11.40 -22.29 1.50
C ASP A 179 -10.62 -23.60 1.66
N ALA A 180 -10.45 -24.37 0.59
CA ALA A 180 -9.62 -25.57 0.55
C ALA A 180 -8.14 -25.28 0.92
N VAL A 181 -7.60 -24.12 0.51
CA VAL A 181 -6.21 -23.72 0.80
C VAL A 181 -5.99 -23.53 2.31
N VAL A 182 -6.95 -22.93 3.00
CA VAL A 182 -6.88 -22.73 4.46
C VAL A 182 -6.88 -24.08 5.21
N ARG A 183 -7.55 -25.09 4.65
CA ARG A 183 -7.57 -26.45 5.21
C ARG A 183 -6.35 -27.30 4.83
N GLY A 184 -5.39 -26.76 4.10
CA GLY A 184 -4.23 -27.51 3.60
C GLY A 184 -4.52 -28.39 2.38
N GLU A 185 -5.73 -28.29 1.80
CA GLU A 185 -6.14 -29.05 0.63
C GLU A 185 -5.63 -28.41 -0.67
N ASN A 186 -5.66 -29.17 -1.77
CA ASN A 186 -5.34 -28.63 -3.08
C ASN A 186 -6.48 -27.73 -3.56
N PRO A 187 -6.19 -26.51 -4.03
CA PRO A 187 -7.20 -25.68 -4.67
C PRO A 187 -7.68 -26.32 -5.98
N PRO A 188 -8.88 -25.96 -6.46
CA PRO A 188 -9.37 -26.42 -7.73
C PRO A 188 -8.46 -25.95 -8.89
N PRO A 189 -8.44 -26.67 -10.04
CA PRO A 189 -7.63 -26.29 -11.18
C PRO A 189 -8.05 -24.92 -11.73
N SER A 190 -7.08 -24.11 -12.16
CA SER A 190 -7.29 -22.81 -12.80
C SER A 190 -7.44 -22.95 -14.33
N PRO A 191 -8.16 -22.01 -14.98
CA PRO A 191 -8.92 -20.90 -14.41
C PRO A 191 -10.17 -21.36 -13.67
N LEU A 192 -10.60 -20.57 -12.68
CA LEU A 192 -11.79 -20.89 -11.89
C LEU A 192 -13.06 -20.68 -12.73
N GLN A 193 -13.60 -21.73 -13.30
CA GLN A 193 -14.81 -21.70 -14.13
C GLN A 193 -16.12 -21.86 -13.36
N ARG A 194 -16.06 -22.08 -12.03
CA ARG A 194 -17.20 -22.30 -11.16
C ARG A 194 -17.12 -21.39 -9.94
N GLU A 195 -18.25 -21.18 -9.29
CA GLU A 195 -18.32 -20.54 -7.98
C GLU A 195 -17.52 -21.33 -6.96
N VAL A 196 -16.29 -20.90 -6.71
CA VAL A 196 -15.41 -21.52 -5.72
C VAL A 196 -15.61 -20.82 -4.39
N PRO A 197 -15.80 -21.56 -3.28
CA PRO A 197 -15.93 -20.95 -1.97
C PRO A 197 -14.61 -20.30 -1.54
N LEU A 198 -14.70 -19.01 -1.24
CA LEU A 198 -13.61 -18.18 -0.72
C LEU A 198 -13.90 -17.84 0.73
N ARG A 199 -12.90 -18.04 1.58
CA ARG A 199 -12.92 -17.60 2.97
C ARG A 199 -12.31 -16.22 3.08
N ARG A 200 -12.98 -15.29 3.75
CA ARG A 200 -12.38 -14.02 4.13
C ARG A 200 -11.32 -14.28 5.19
N ALA A 201 -10.04 -14.22 4.80
CA ALA A 201 -8.92 -14.51 5.66
C ALA A 201 -8.49 -13.30 6.49
N ALA A 202 -8.48 -12.10 5.88
CA ALA A 202 -8.05 -10.89 6.56
C ALA A 202 -8.74 -9.64 6.02
N VAL A 203 -8.85 -8.62 6.87
CA VAL A 203 -9.25 -7.25 6.53
C VAL A 203 -8.50 -6.27 7.41
N CYS A 204 -8.01 -5.17 6.82
CA CYS A 204 -7.44 -4.04 7.54
C CYS A 204 -8.03 -2.74 7.01
N ARG A 205 -8.21 -1.73 7.89
CA ARG A 205 -8.74 -0.41 7.58
C ARG A 205 -7.91 0.67 8.26
N SER A 206 -7.70 1.78 7.58
CA SER A 206 -7.09 2.95 8.20
C SER A 206 -8.16 3.68 9.06
N GLY A 207 -7.85 3.94 10.35
CA GLY A 207 -8.70 4.76 11.21
C GLY A 207 -9.56 4.03 12.25
N GLY A 208 -9.48 2.71 12.37
CA GLY A 208 -9.96 1.97 13.56
C GLY A 208 -11.47 2.00 13.86
N GLU A 209 -12.29 2.66 13.06
CA GLU A 209 -13.74 2.71 13.26
C GLU A 209 -14.39 1.40 12.81
N GLU A 210 -15.28 0.91 13.67
CA GLU A 210 -16.13 -0.28 13.46
C GLU A 210 -17.24 0.04 12.44
N GLN A 211 -16.84 0.30 11.18
CA GLN A 211 -17.81 0.45 10.10
C GLN A 211 -18.33 -0.91 9.66
N ILE A 212 -19.57 -0.92 9.18
CA ILE A 212 -20.29 -2.10 8.67
C ILE A 212 -19.38 -2.95 7.78
N GLN A 213 -19.00 -4.12 8.28
CA GLN A 213 -18.30 -5.12 7.48
C GLN A 213 -19.33 -5.86 6.64
N ALA A 214 -19.18 -5.84 5.30
CA ALA A 214 -20.06 -6.61 4.42
C ALA A 214 -20.09 -8.09 4.82
N HIS A 215 -18.95 -8.61 5.23
CA HIS A 215 -18.73 -10.01 5.60
C HIS A 215 -17.63 -10.08 6.65
N PRO A 216 -17.83 -10.78 7.77
CA PRO A 216 -16.83 -10.93 8.81
C PRO A 216 -15.64 -11.79 8.34
N VAL A 217 -14.50 -11.67 9.03
CA VAL A 217 -13.37 -12.61 8.87
C VAL A 217 -13.85 -14.01 9.25
N GLY A 218 -13.46 -15.00 8.46
CA GLY A 218 -13.90 -16.40 8.61
C GLY A 218 -15.11 -16.76 7.76
N ASP A 219 -15.89 -15.80 7.25
CA ASP A 219 -17.03 -16.06 6.37
C ASP A 219 -16.59 -16.73 5.06
N VAL A 220 -17.35 -17.76 4.64
CA VAL A 220 -17.07 -18.55 3.44
C VAL A 220 -18.21 -18.39 2.46
N ARG A 221 -17.90 -17.98 1.23
CA ARG A 221 -18.90 -17.76 0.18
C ARG A 221 -18.30 -17.82 -1.21
N ALA A 222 -19.17 -17.98 -2.19
CA ALA A 222 -18.83 -17.80 -3.60
C ALA A 222 -18.98 -16.33 -4.02
N LEU A 223 -18.20 -15.90 -5.01
CA LEU A 223 -18.31 -14.58 -5.62
C LEU A 223 -19.22 -14.64 -6.85
N PRO A 224 -20.19 -13.72 -7.01
CA PRO A 224 -21.00 -13.66 -8.23
C PRO A 224 -20.15 -13.37 -9.46
N PHE A 225 -20.34 -14.11 -10.56
CA PHE A 225 -19.52 -14.02 -11.80
C PHE A 225 -19.52 -12.65 -12.47
N THR A 226 -20.54 -11.86 -12.26
CA THR A 226 -20.65 -10.51 -12.85
C THR A 226 -19.77 -9.46 -12.17
N THR A 227 -19.07 -9.82 -11.10
CA THR A 227 -18.24 -8.88 -10.32
C THR A 227 -16.80 -8.85 -10.83
N PRO A 228 -16.08 -7.71 -10.66
CA PRO A 228 -14.65 -7.64 -11.01
C PRO A 228 -13.80 -8.65 -10.21
N TYR A 229 -14.23 -9.02 -9.01
CA TYR A 229 -13.58 -10.04 -8.18
C TYR A 229 -13.56 -11.42 -8.85
N ALA A 230 -14.74 -11.87 -9.31
CA ALA A 230 -14.86 -13.16 -9.99
C ALA A 230 -14.16 -13.15 -11.34
N GLN A 231 -14.24 -12.05 -12.09
CA GLN A 231 -13.54 -11.88 -13.34
C GLN A 231 -12.01 -11.95 -13.17
N THR A 232 -11.46 -11.29 -12.13
CA THR A 232 -10.03 -11.36 -11.78
C THR A 232 -9.58 -12.79 -11.51
N LEU A 233 -10.44 -13.63 -10.91
CA LEU A 233 -10.12 -15.04 -10.66
C LEU A 233 -10.30 -15.93 -11.89
N ALA A 234 -11.13 -15.50 -12.85
CA ALA A 234 -11.40 -16.26 -14.05
C ALA A 234 -10.31 -16.11 -15.13
N ASP A 235 -9.79 -14.91 -15.32
CA ASP A 235 -8.76 -14.62 -16.33
C ASP A 235 -7.34 -14.40 -15.74
N LEU A 236 -7.23 -14.32 -14.41
CA LEU A 236 -5.98 -14.13 -13.67
C LEU A 236 -5.35 -12.76 -13.90
N GLU A 237 -6.13 -11.78 -14.35
CA GLU A 237 -5.66 -10.44 -14.64
C GLU A 237 -6.05 -9.47 -13.50
N PRO A 238 -5.14 -8.58 -13.09
CA PRO A 238 -5.46 -7.53 -12.12
C PRO A 238 -6.42 -6.52 -12.73
N ARG A 239 -7.27 -5.91 -11.90
CA ARG A 239 -8.22 -4.89 -12.33
C ARG A 239 -8.10 -3.64 -11.50
N LEU A 240 -8.13 -2.51 -12.19
CA LEU A 240 -8.32 -1.19 -11.62
C LEU A 240 -9.74 -0.73 -11.99
N VAL A 241 -10.57 -0.45 -10.98
CA VAL A 241 -11.99 -0.14 -11.15
C VAL A 241 -12.32 1.17 -10.44
N ALA A 242 -12.86 2.13 -11.19
CA ALA A 242 -13.47 3.30 -10.57
C ALA A 242 -14.83 2.90 -9.99
N LEU A 243 -15.10 3.32 -8.75
CA LEU A 243 -16.34 3.06 -8.04
C LEU A 243 -17.19 4.32 -8.02
N GLY A 244 -18.45 4.16 -8.37
CA GLY A 244 -19.45 5.22 -8.30
C GLY A 244 -20.79 4.68 -7.86
N PRO A 245 -21.78 5.56 -7.58
CA PRO A 245 -23.09 5.15 -7.11
C PRO A 245 -23.82 4.22 -8.09
N ASP A 246 -23.59 4.39 -9.40
CA ASP A 246 -24.26 3.68 -10.48
C ASP A 246 -23.45 2.50 -11.02
N THR A 247 -22.43 2.03 -10.30
CA THR A 247 -21.59 0.90 -10.74
C THR A 247 -22.43 -0.39 -10.85
N PRO A 248 -22.66 -0.95 -12.06
CA PRO A 248 -23.72 -1.97 -12.29
C PRO A 248 -23.53 -3.27 -11.51
N TRP A 249 -22.28 -3.73 -11.35
CA TRP A 249 -21.98 -4.99 -10.66
C TRP A 249 -22.25 -4.96 -9.14
N LEU A 250 -22.40 -3.77 -8.54
CA LEU A 250 -22.76 -3.64 -7.12
C LEU A 250 -24.12 -4.27 -6.80
N ALA A 251 -25.03 -4.36 -7.77
CA ALA A 251 -26.31 -5.03 -7.60
C ALA A 251 -26.18 -6.55 -7.35
N ALA A 252 -25.08 -7.17 -7.77
CA ALA A 252 -24.86 -8.60 -7.61
C ALA A 252 -24.47 -9.01 -6.18
N ASP A 253 -23.93 -8.08 -5.36
CA ASP A 253 -23.61 -8.29 -3.94
C ASP A 253 -24.07 -7.07 -3.12
N PRO A 254 -25.35 -7.01 -2.71
CA PRO A 254 -25.92 -5.85 -2.02
C PRO A 254 -25.21 -5.51 -0.70
N ARG A 255 -24.77 -6.51 0.08
CA ARG A 255 -24.04 -6.28 1.33
C ARG A 255 -22.68 -5.63 1.10
N ARG A 256 -21.95 -6.10 0.09
CA ARG A 256 -20.68 -5.49 -0.31
C ARG A 256 -20.88 -4.09 -0.86
N ALA A 257 -21.94 -3.88 -1.65
CA ALA A 257 -22.31 -2.57 -2.18
C ALA A 257 -22.61 -1.55 -1.07
N GLU A 258 -23.34 -1.97 -0.04
CA GLU A 258 -23.63 -1.13 1.13
C GLU A 258 -22.34 -0.76 1.87
N ALA A 259 -21.45 -1.73 2.13
CA ALA A 259 -20.17 -1.46 2.80
C ALA A 259 -19.26 -0.55 1.97
N ILE A 260 -19.20 -0.70 0.65
CA ILE A 260 -18.45 0.17 -0.27
C ILE A 260 -18.98 1.61 -0.21
N ARG A 261 -20.31 1.79 -0.28
CA ARG A 261 -20.94 3.13 -0.19
C ARG A 261 -20.73 3.76 1.19
N ALA A 262 -20.95 3.00 2.26
CA ALA A 262 -20.77 3.47 3.63
C ALA A 262 -19.32 3.89 3.91
N ALA A 263 -18.35 3.20 3.31
CA ALA A 263 -16.93 3.54 3.40
C ALA A 263 -16.54 4.74 2.50
N GLY A 264 -17.39 5.18 1.58
CA GLY A 264 -17.05 6.21 0.60
C GLY A 264 -15.99 5.77 -0.39
N ALA A 265 -15.90 4.47 -0.68
CA ALA A 265 -14.87 3.96 -1.57
C ALA A 265 -15.15 4.38 -3.02
N HIS A 266 -14.14 4.99 -3.66
CA HIS A 266 -14.21 5.52 -5.02
C HIS A 266 -13.27 4.82 -6.02
N SER A 267 -12.31 4.03 -5.52
CA SER A 267 -11.36 3.29 -6.36
C SER A 267 -11.05 1.93 -5.76
N LEU A 268 -10.94 0.92 -6.63
CA LEU A 268 -10.72 -0.48 -6.27
C LEU A 268 -9.63 -1.07 -7.15
N ILE A 269 -8.68 -1.78 -6.53
CA ILE A 269 -7.80 -2.72 -7.20
C ILE A 269 -8.19 -4.13 -6.77
N THR A 270 -8.30 -5.07 -7.73
CA THR A 270 -8.38 -6.50 -7.47
C THR A 270 -7.21 -7.23 -8.11
N VAL A 271 -6.55 -8.10 -7.35
CA VAL A 271 -5.38 -8.87 -7.81
C VAL A 271 -5.52 -10.33 -7.40
N PRO A 272 -5.34 -11.29 -8.30
CA PRO A 272 -5.41 -12.69 -7.97
C PRO A 272 -4.14 -13.12 -7.20
N LEU A 273 -4.31 -13.90 -6.14
CA LEU A 273 -3.20 -14.56 -5.45
C LEU A 273 -2.95 -15.88 -6.19
N THR A 274 -1.97 -15.90 -7.07
CA THR A 274 -1.69 -17.06 -7.92
C THR A 274 -0.25 -17.54 -7.77
N LEU A 275 -0.08 -18.86 -7.81
CA LEU A 275 1.23 -19.47 -7.87
C LEU A 275 1.23 -20.60 -8.91
N ARG A 276 2.15 -20.52 -9.90
CA ARG A 276 2.29 -21.51 -10.98
C ARG A 276 0.98 -21.80 -11.71
N GLY A 277 0.19 -20.75 -11.99
CA GLY A 277 -1.11 -20.86 -12.65
C GLY A 277 -2.25 -21.38 -11.76
N THR A 278 -2.02 -21.60 -10.47
CA THR A 278 -3.05 -22.03 -9.52
C THR A 278 -3.55 -20.85 -8.70
N VAL A 279 -4.86 -20.68 -8.58
CA VAL A 279 -5.49 -19.62 -7.78
C VAL A 279 -5.54 -20.06 -6.32
N LEU A 280 -4.94 -19.25 -5.44
CA LEU A 280 -4.98 -19.45 -3.99
C LEU A 280 -5.98 -18.50 -3.33
N GLY A 281 -6.25 -17.32 -3.94
CA GLY A 281 -7.13 -16.31 -3.38
C GLY A 281 -7.19 -15.04 -4.19
N LEU A 282 -7.65 -13.98 -3.54
CA LEU A 282 -7.86 -12.64 -4.10
C LEU A 282 -7.48 -11.57 -3.09
N LEU A 283 -6.73 -10.58 -3.54
CA LEU A 283 -6.47 -9.33 -2.82
C LEU A 283 -7.39 -8.25 -3.39
N SER A 284 -8.04 -7.48 -2.52
CA SER A 284 -8.87 -6.32 -2.89
C SER A 284 -8.43 -5.10 -2.07
N LEU A 285 -8.09 -4.00 -2.76
CA LEU A 285 -7.65 -2.74 -2.16
C LEU A 285 -8.65 -1.64 -2.50
N TYR A 286 -8.99 -0.79 -1.52
CA TYR A 286 -9.92 0.31 -1.74
C TYR A 286 -9.33 1.63 -1.25
N ARG A 287 -9.59 2.71 -2.00
CA ARG A 287 -9.37 4.10 -1.57
C ARG A 287 -10.68 4.76 -1.20
N THR A 288 -10.68 5.42 -0.05
CA THR A 288 -11.86 6.10 0.54
C THR A 288 -11.55 7.54 0.95
N ARG A 289 -10.35 7.79 1.46
CA ARG A 289 -9.91 9.10 2.01
C ARG A 289 -8.98 9.85 1.04
N HIS A 290 -8.19 9.14 0.27
CA HIS A 290 -7.35 9.74 -0.77
C HIS A 290 -8.26 10.38 -1.82
N THR A 291 -7.96 11.61 -2.23
CA THR A 291 -8.74 12.31 -3.26
C THR A 291 -8.55 11.69 -4.65
N ASP A 292 -7.38 11.09 -4.86
CA ASP A 292 -7.01 10.49 -6.15
C ASP A 292 -7.30 8.99 -6.15
N GLY A 293 -7.78 8.48 -7.27
CA GLY A 293 -7.92 7.05 -7.50
C GLY A 293 -6.57 6.34 -7.53
N PHE A 294 -6.59 5.01 -7.55
CA PHE A 294 -5.38 4.23 -7.77
C PHE A 294 -4.80 4.49 -9.16
N GLU A 295 -3.47 4.38 -9.27
CA GLU A 295 -2.71 4.50 -10.51
C GLU A 295 -2.14 3.15 -10.95
N THR A 296 -1.63 3.07 -12.18
CA THR A 296 -0.97 1.85 -12.72
C THR A 296 0.21 1.40 -11.84
N GLY A 297 0.95 2.33 -11.24
CA GLY A 297 2.04 2.02 -10.31
C GLY A 297 1.57 1.29 -9.04
N ASP A 298 0.37 1.60 -8.56
CA ASP A 298 -0.24 0.93 -7.40
C ASP A 298 -0.67 -0.50 -7.76
N VAL A 299 -1.19 -0.70 -8.99
CA VAL A 299 -1.50 -2.04 -9.51
C VAL A 299 -0.22 -2.89 -9.58
N THR A 300 0.88 -2.32 -10.10
CA THR A 300 2.17 -3.02 -10.18
C THR A 300 2.67 -3.45 -8.81
N LEU A 301 2.60 -2.56 -7.82
CA LEU A 301 2.93 -2.89 -6.43
C LEU A 301 2.02 -3.99 -5.87
N ALA A 302 0.70 -3.88 -6.07
CA ALA A 302 -0.26 -4.86 -5.58
C ALA A 302 -0.02 -6.26 -6.19
N VAL A 303 0.32 -6.33 -7.48
CA VAL A 303 0.69 -7.58 -8.17
C VAL A 303 1.97 -8.19 -7.57
N ALA A 304 3.00 -7.38 -7.34
CA ALA A 304 4.25 -7.85 -6.74
C ALA A 304 4.03 -8.36 -5.29
N ALA A 305 3.24 -7.65 -4.48
CA ALA A 305 2.85 -8.06 -3.14
C ALA A 305 2.03 -9.35 -3.15
N ALA A 306 1.07 -9.45 -4.06
CA ALA A 306 0.23 -10.64 -4.24
C ALA A 306 1.06 -11.88 -4.62
N ALA A 307 2.03 -11.73 -5.54
CA ALA A 307 2.91 -12.82 -5.96
C ALA A 307 3.78 -13.35 -4.80
N HIS A 308 4.37 -12.45 -3.99
CA HIS A 308 5.12 -12.83 -2.80
C HIS A 308 4.22 -13.55 -1.78
N THR A 309 3.06 -12.99 -1.50
CA THR A 309 2.11 -13.56 -0.54
C THR A 309 1.56 -14.91 -0.99
N ALA A 310 1.30 -15.09 -2.29
CA ALA A 310 0.87 -16.38 -2.84
C ALA A 310 1.90 -17.49 -2.60
N LEU A 311 3.20 -17.18 -2.72
CA LEU A 311 4.26 -18.12 -2.38
C LEU A 311 4.24 -18.50 -0.89
N CYS A 312 4.09 -17.51 0.01
CA CYS A 312 4.02 -17.75 1.45
C CYS A 312 2.77 -18.56 1.84
N ILE A 313 1.62 -18.26 1.23
CA ILE A 313 0.37 -19.02 1.41
C ILE A 313 0.52 -20.49 0.95
N ASP A 314 1.14 -20.75 -0.21
CA ASP A 314 1.35 -22.12 -0.67
C ASP A 314 2.30 -22.90 0.24
N ASN A 315 3.34 -22.25 0.76
CA ASN A 315 4.24 -22.87 1.75
C ASN A 315 3.47 -23.23 3.04
N ALA A 316 2.68 -22.31 3.57
CA ALA A 316 1.85 -22.54 4.74
C ALA A 316 0.82 -23.66 4.51
N ARG A 317 0.16 -23.67 3.34
CA ARG A 317 -0.78 -24.72 2.95
C ARG A 317 -0.13 -26.10 2.92
N ARG A 318 1.06 -26.21 2.30
CA ARG A 318 1.81 -27.46 2.23
C ARG A 318 2.20 -27.96 3.62
N PHE A 319 2.67 -27.08 4.47
CA PHE A 319 3.01 -27.40 5.85
C PHE A 319 1.77 -27.94 6.60
N THR A 320 0.63 -27.25 6.52
CA THR A 320 -0.64 -27.70 7.13
C THR A 320 -1.02 -29.10 6.64
N ARG A 321 -0.90 -29.36 5.33
CA ARG A 321 -1.19 -30.68 4.75
C ARG A 321 -0.26 -31.74 5.28
N GLU A 322 1.03 -31.55 5.27
CA GLU A 322 2.03 -32.51 5.74
C GLU A 322 1.83 -32.82 7.23
N HIS A 323 1.60 -31.76 8.03
CA HIS A 323 1.32 -31.91 9.46
C HIS A 323 0.03 -32.74 9.72
N THR A 324 -1.04 -32.46 8.97
CA THR A 324 -2.30 -33.24 9.08
C THR A 324 -2.10 -34.69 8.71
N ILE A 325 -1.34 -34.97 7.65
CA ILE A 325 -1.01 -36.35 7.24
C ILE A 325 -0.21 -37.05 8.33
N ALA A 326 0.82 -36.43 8.87
CA ALA A 326 1.67 -36.94 9.93
C ALA A 326 0.83 -37.32 11.18
N LEU A 327 -0.03 -36.40 11.65
CA LEU A 327 -0.93 -36.63 12.77
C LEU A 327 -1.91 -37.77 12.51
N THR A 328 -2.41 -37.91 11.29
CA THR A 328 -3.34 -38.98 10.92
C THR A 328 -2.64 -40.33 10.94
N ILE A 329 -1.43 -40.41 10.38
CA ILE A 329 -0.60 -41.62 10.42
C ILE A 329 -0.28 -42.00 11.87
N GLN A 330 0.14 -41.06 12.71
CA GLN A 330 0.44 -41.31 14.12
C GLN A 330 -0.78 -41.86 14.87
N ARG A 331 -1.97 -41.29 14.65
CA ARG A 331 -3.21 -41.79 15.27
C ARG A 331 -3.57 -43.24 14.84
N HIS A 332 -3.30 -43.62 13.60
CA HIS A 332 -3.59 -44.97 13.10
C HIS A 332 -2.49 -45.96 13.41
N ALA A 333 -1.22 -45.49 13.55
CA ALA A 333 -0.10 -46.37 13.88
C ALA A 333 -0.01 -46.69 15.38
N LEU A 334 -0.61 -45.88 16.25
CA LEU A 334 -0.71 -46.22 17.68
C LEU A 334 -1.78 -47.27 17.91
N PRO A 335 -1.47 -48.42 18.52
CA PRO A 335 -2.45 -49.46 18.79
C PRO A 335 -3.53 -48.90 19.71
N LEU A 336 -4.79 -48.98 19.25
CA LEU A 336 -5.97 -48.48 19.94
C LEU A 336 -6.27 -49.22 21.27
N ARG A 337 -5.63 -50.36 21.51
CA ARG A 337 -5.69 -51.10 22.77
C ARG A 337 -4.36 -51.77 23.03
N PRO A 338 -3.72 -51.58 24.19
CA PRO A 338 -2.69 -52.49 24.65
C PRO A 338 -3.33 -53.86 24.83
N ALA A 339 -2.64 -54.92 24.42
CA ALA A 339 -3.04 -56.29 24.77
C ALA A 339 -3.22 -56.33 26.28
N THR A 340 -4.45 -56.38 26.76
CA THR A 340 -4.79 -56.26 28.17
C THR A 340 -4.31 -57.48 28.94
N PRO A 341 -3.34 -57.36 29.82
CA PRO A 341 -3.26 -58.29 30.93
C PRO A 341 -4.42 -57.97 31.89
N THR A 342 -5.16 -58.98 32.28
CA THR A 342 -6.41 -58.90 33.03
C THR A 342 -6.30 -58.29 34.46
N THR A 343 -5.21 -57.63 34.81
CA THR A 343 -4.93 -57.23 36.20
C THR A 343 -4.29 -55.83 36.37
N VAL A 344 -4.11 -55.00 35.32
CA VAL A 344 -3.50 -53.68 35.43
C VAL A 344 -4.21 -52.66 34.55
N GLU A 345 -4.68 -51.56 35.11
CA GLU A 345 -5.10 -50.35 34.34
C GLU A 345 -3.87 -49.62 33.80
N THR A 346 -3.76 -49.47 32.48
CA THR A 346 -2.71 -48.73 31.84
C THR A 346 -3.32 -47.51 31.13
N ALA A 347 -2.76 -46.32 31.38
CA ALA A 347 -3.06 -45.08 30.65
C ALA A 347 -1.88 -44.71 29.73
N HIS A 348 -2.18 -44.39 28.50
CA HIS A 348 -1.18 -43.89 27.55
C HIS A 348 -1.43 -42.40 27.29
N MET A 349 -0.39 -41.61 27.38
CA MET A 349 -0.39 -40.21 26.95
C MET A 349 0.67 -40.06 25.84
N HIS A 350 0.23 -39.62 24.67
CA HIS A 350 1.11 -39.29 23.57
C HIS A 350 1.27 -37.78 23.51
N VAL A 351 2.49 -37.29 23.63
CA VAL A 351 2.86 -35.88 23.41
C VAL A 351 3.59 -35.81 22.08
N PRO A 352 2.99 -35.26 21.01
CA PRO A 352 3.68 -35.11 19.74
C PRO A 352 4.87 -34.17 19.89
N SER A 353 6.04 -34.55 19.35
CA SER A 353 7.18 -33.64 19.25
C SER A 353 6.94 -32.64 18.11
N GLU A 354 7.41 -31.42 18.25
CA GLU A 354 7.32 -30.37 17.23
C GLU A 354 8.02 -30.76 15.91
N THR A 355 8.89 -31.76 15.93
CA THR A 355 9.65 -32.26 14.77
C THR A 355 8.99 -33.44 14.03
N GLY A 356 7.83 -33.97 14.51
CA GLY A 356 7.11 -35.01 13.82
C GLY A 356 7.73 -36.42 13.89
N GLU A 357 8.82 -36.63 14.67
CA GLU A 357 9.38 -37.98 14.87
C GLU A 357 8.52 -38.78 15.84
N ALA A 358 7.94 -39.85 15.35
CA ALA A 358 7.21 -40.83 16.16
C ALA A 358 8.22 -41.64 16.99
N ALA A 359 8.36 -41.31 18.26
CA ALA A 359 9.00 -42.20 19.21
C ALA A 359 8.07 -43.39 19.47
N GLY A 360 8.35 -44.52 18.85
CA GLY A 360 7.67 -45.76 19.16
C GLY A 360 7.94 -46.17 20.60
N SER A 361 6.97 -46.01 21.49
CA SER A 361 7.06 -46.56 22.83
C SER A 361 6.72 -48.03 22.81
N THR A 362 7.72 -48.89 22.86
CA THR A 362 7.52 -50.30 23.26
C THR A 362 7.20 -50.34 24.76
N PRO A 363 6.09 -50.96 25.19
CA PRO A 363 5.83 -51.14 26.61
C PRO A 363 6.87 -52.11 27.18
N SER A 364 7.68 -51.62 28.13
CA SER A 364 8.57 -52.47 28.91
C SER A 364 7.75 -53.22 29.95
N PRO A 365 7.80 -54.55 30.02
CA PRO A 365 7.10 -55.26 31.05
C PRO A 365 7.68 -54.98 32.41
N CYS A 366 6.84 -54.62 33.39
CA CYS A 366 7.23 -54.53 34.80
C CYS A 366 7.75 -55.88 35.28
N PRO A 367 8.85 -55.91 36.05
CA PRO A 367 9.33 -57.17 36.66
C PRO A 367 8.28 -57.69 37.64
N ALA A 368 7.98 -59.02 37.56
CA ALA A 368 7.09 -59.68 38.46
C ALA A 368 7.59 -59.60 39.92
N PRO A 369 6.70 -59.42 40.91
CA PRO A 369 7.12 -59.44 42.33
C PRO A 369 7.63 -60.86 42.68
N GLY A 370 8.85 -60.90 43.26
CA GLY A 370 9.48 -62.15 43.74
C GLY A 370 8.66 -62.79 44.80
N PRO A 371 8.78 -64.12 44.92
CA PRO A 371 8.02 -64.88 45.93
C PRO A 371 8.48 -64.53 47.36
N ARG A 372 7.51 -64.33 48.25
CA ARG A 372 7.73 -64.23 49.69
C ARG A 372 7.90 -65.67 50.26
#